data_44ab9d5b510416bd2600508a0778bbb0
#
_entry.id   44ab9d5b510416bd2600508a0778bbb0
#
_cell.length_a   1.000
_cell.length_b   1.000
_cell.length_c   1.000
_cell.angle_alpha   90.00
_cell.angle_beta   90.00
_cell.angle_gamma   90.00
#
_symmetry.space_group_name_H-M   'P 1'
#
loop_
_entity.id
_entity.type
_entity.pdbx_description
1 polymer ?
#
loop_
_entity_poly.entity_id
_entity_poly.type
_entity_poly.pdbx_seq_one_letter_code
_entity_poly.pdbx_strand_id
1 'polypeptide(L)' 'MKYKEFTDKKTAIEFAKKNGGYYEIVVDDRANNIYIVFYR' A
#
# COMPACT_ATOMS: atom_id res chain seq x y z
N MET A 1 0.27 -10.03 11.09
CA MET A 1 -0.17 -9.11 10.01
C MET A 1 0.91 -9.03 8.94
N LYS A 2 0.51 -9.11 7.69
CA LYS A 2 1.43 -9.05 6.56
C LYS A 2 1.36 -7.67 5.92
N TYR A 3 2.37 -7.32 5.18
CA TYR A 3 2.33 -6.07 4.42
C TYR A 3 2.98 -6.24 3.06
N LYS A 4 2.60 -5.36 2.15
CA LYS A 4 3.16 -5.34 0.80
C LYS A 4 3.24 -3.89 0.32
N GLU A 5 4.33 -3.56 -0.35
CA GLU A 5 4.57 -2.20 -0.87
C GLU A 5 4.19 -2.10 -2.32
N PHE A 6 3.58 -0.97 -2.67
CA PHE A 6 3.21 -0.66 -4.05
C PHE A 6 3.64 0.75 -4.39
N THR A 7 3.95 0.99 -5.64
CA THR A 7 4.26 2.34 -6.12
C THR A 7 3.05 2.96 -6.81
N ASP A 8 2.02 2.18 -7.07
CA ASP A 8 0.81 2.63 -7.74
C ASP A 8 -0.39 2.59 -6.78
N LYS A 9 -1.04 3.73 -6.61
CA LYS A 9 -2.16 3.84 -5.67
C LYS A 9 -3.31 2.90 -6.03
N LYS A 10 -3.66 2.84 -7.30
CA LYS A 10 -4.79 2.03 -7.75
C LYS A 10 -4.57 0.55 -7.42
N THR A 11 -3.37 0.06 -7.71
CA THR A 11 -3.02 -1.33 -7.42
C THR A 11 -3.08 -1.60 -5.92
N ALA A 12 -2.59 -0.66 -5.12
CA ALA A 12 -2.62 -0.80 -3.67
C ALA A 12 -4.05 -0.90 -3.15
N ILE A 13 -4.93 -0.03 -3.64
CA ILE A 13 -6.33 -0.03 -3.21
C ILE A 13 -7.01 -1.35 -3.59
N GLU A 14 -6.78 -1.82 -4.81
CA GLU A 14 -7.37 -3.08 -5.26
C GLU A 14 -6.90 -4.24 -4.42
N PHE A 15 -5.60 -4.28 -4.11
CA PHE A 15 -5.05 -5.33 -3.27
C PHE A 15 -5.63 -5.29 -1.87
N ALA A 16 -5.75 -4.09 -1.29
CA ALA A 16 -6.31 -3.94 0.05
C ALA A 16 -7.76 -4.42 0.10
N LYS A 17 -8.56 -4.05 -0.89
CA LYS A 17 -9.96 -4.49 -0.94
C LYS A 17 -10.07 -6.01 -1.07
N LYS A 18 -9.25 -6.59 -1.92
CA LYS A 18 -9.29 -8.02 -2.17
C LYS A 18 -8.90 -8.83 -0.94
N ASN A 19 -7.99 -8.30 -0.13
CA ASN A 19 -7.46 -9.03 1.02
C ASN A 19 -7.99 -8.53 2.36
N GLY A 20 -8.96 -7.64 2.34
CA GLY A 20 -9.56 -7.12 3.58
C GLY A 20 -8.60 -6.27 4.41
N GLY A 21 -7.67 -5.60 3.75
CA GLY A 21 -6.66 -4.80 4.43
C GLY A 21 -6.90 -3.30 4.28
N TYR A 22 -5.88 -2.54 4.66
CA TYR A 22 -5.88 -1.10 4.48
C TYR A 22 -4.50 -0.66 4.02
N TYR A 23 -4.40 0.56 3.49
CA TYR A 23 -3.11 1.05 3.01
C TYR A 23 -2.75 2.36 3.69
N GLU A 24 -1.45 2.64 3.73
CA GLU A 24 -0.91 3.91 4.20
C GLU A 24 0.03 4.46 3.13
N ILE A 25 0.11 5.79 3.08
CA ILE A 25 1.00 6.47 2.14
C ILE A 25 2.25 6.89 2.90
N VAL A 26 3.41 6.47 2.36
CA VAL A 26 4.71 6.86 2.91
C VAL A 26 5.48 7.59 1.83
N VAL A 27 6.10 8.69 2.18
CA VAL A 27 6.92 9.47 1.25
C VAL A 27 8.38 9.11 1.51
N ASP A 28 9.08 8.66 0.48
CA ASP A 28 10.48 8.32 0.61
C ASP A 28 11.40 9.55 0.51
N ASP A 29 12.71 9.34 0.59
CA ASP A 29 13.70 10.42 0.56
C ASP A 29 13.69 11.21 -0.74
N ARG A 30 13.14 10.64 -1.79
CA ARG A 30 13.05 11.28 -3.11
C ARG A 30 11.70 11.91 -3.36
N ALA A 31 10.88 12.03 -2.32
CA ALA A 31 9.51 12.56 -2.39
C ALA A 31 8.58 11.71 -3.25
N ASN A 32 8.87 10.43 -3.40
CA ASN A 32 7.99 9.49 -4.09
C ASN A 32 7.02 8.87 -3.10
N ASN A 33 5.77 8.73 -3.51
CA ASN A 33 4.76 8.09 -2.68
C ASN A 33 4.89 6.57 -2.78
N ILE A 34 4.93 5.91 -1.63
CA ILE A 34 4.90 4.46 -1.52
C ILE A 34 3.64 4.10 -0.76
N TYR A 35 2.89 3.15 -1.28
CA TYR A 35 1.64 2.72 -0.67
C TYR A 35 1.87 1.36 -0.03
N ILE A 36 1.79 1.31 1.29
CA ILE A 36 1.99 0.07 2.03
C ILE A 36 0.63 -0.47 2.43
N VAL A 37 0.33 -1.68 1.98
CA VAL A 37 -0.93 -2.35 2.31
C VAL A 37 -0.67 -3.33 3.44
N PHE A 38 -1.44 -3.21 4.52
CA PHE A 38 -1.42 -4.13 5.64
C PHE A 38 -2.63 -5.05 5.53
N TYR A 39 -2.42 -6.34 5.62
CA TYR A 39 -3.48 -7.31 5.46
C TYR A 39 -3.19 -8.55 6.31
N ARG A 40 -4.13 -9.46 6.39
CA ARG A 40 -3.98 -10.70 7.16
C ARG A 40 -3.50 -11.85 6.32
#